data_d6cbf27e5c268c868bf4331cde566dc4
#
_entry.id   d6cbf27e5c268c868bf4331cde566dc4
#
_cell.length_a   1.000
_cell.length_b   1.000
_cell.length_c   1.000
_cell.angle_alpha   90.00
_cell.angle_beta   90.00
_cell.angle_gamma   90.00
#
_symmetry.space_group_name_H-M   'P 1'
#
loop_
_entity.id
_entity.type
_entity.pdbx_description
1 polymer ?
#
loop_
_entity_poly.entity_id
_entity_poly.type
_entity_poly.pdbx_seq_one_letter_code
_entity_poly.pdbx_strand_id
1 'polypeptide(L)'
;MKKIFTISLCFLLTTLLCSCPYSSQYVLDESPNIYVEDDLLGSWATFVKKPVSGKEEPVKLILSKRNDTEYNIAFTGKLDELKPFKLVYKDSVNGTAFMSTVAGRQFLNITIKGSNYIAELKLKDGNLSLLPLVEHFTGKLIQNNAELRNCVEFHYKTRVHAMYDDDFCLKDLVKVN
;
A
#
# COMPACT_ATOMS: atom_id res chain seq x y z
N MET A 1 41.12 -9.04 -12.97
CA MET A 1 39.91 -8.68 -13.70
C MET A 1 38.69 -9.56 -13.37
N LYS A 2 38.82 -10.91 -13.31
CA LYS A 2 37.67 -11.82 -13.00
C LYS A 2 36.97 -11.52 -11.65
N LYS A 3 37.72 -11.22 -10.56
CA LYS A 3 37.16 -10.96 -9.24
C LYS A 3 36.32 -9.67 -9.18
N ILE A 4 36.72 -8.63 -9.91
CA ILE A 4 35.98 -7.35 -9.96
C ILE A 4 34.66 -7.53 -10.70
N PHE A 5 34.65 -8.33 -11.76
CA PHE A 5 33.45 -8.63 -12.53
C PHE A 5 32.41 -9.41 -11.69
N THR A 6 32.88 -10.38 -10.88
CA THR A 6 32.00 -11.17 -9.99
C THR A 6 31.38 -10.30 -8.89
N ILE A 7 32.15 -9.37 -8.30
CA ILE A 7 31.65 -8.46 -7.27
C ILE A 7 30.63 -7.49 -7.87
N SER A 8 30.90 -6.96 -9.07
CA SER A 8 29.96 -6.07 -9.77
C SER A 8 28.66 -6.77 -10.15
N LEU A 9 28.74 -8.05 -10.57
CA LEU A 9 27.57 -8.85 -10.91
C LEU A 9 26.73 -9.17 -9.65
N CYS A 10 27.35 -9.50 -8.52
CA CYS A 10 26.63 -9.70 -7.26
C CYS A 10 25.95 -8.41 -6.76
N PHE A 11 26.62 -7.26 -6.92
CA PHE A 11 26.03 -5.96 -6.53
C PHE A 11 24.84 -5.60 -7.42
N LEU A 12 24.90 -5.90 -8.72
CA LEU A 12 23.79 -5.70 -9.64
C LEU A 12 22.60 -6.61 -9.32
N LEU A 13 22.88 -7.87 -8.92
CA LEU A 13 21.81 -8.81 -8.54
C LEU A 13 21.09 -8.41 -7.25
N THR A 14 21.81 -7.84 -6.27
CA THR A 14 21.19 -7.42 -5.00
C THR A 14 20.29 -6.20 -5.14
N THR A 15 20.54 -5.33 -6.14
CA THR A 15 19.66 -4.17 -6.40
C THR A 15 18.32 -4.55 -7.06
N LEU A 16 18.21 -5.75 -7.63
CA LEU A 16 16.97 -6.26 -8.25
C LEU A 16 15.99 -6.88 -7.24
N LEU A 17 16.42 -7.09 -5.98
CA LEU A 17 15.59 -7.72 -4.95
C LEU A 17 14.85 -6.70 -4.05
N CYS A 18 14.92 -5.40 -4.36
CA CYS A 18 14.16 -4.42 -3.62
C CYS A 18 12.67 -4.55 -3.99
N SER A 19 11.91 -5.20 -3.14
CA SER A 19 10.45 -5.19 -3.20
C SER A 19 9.98 -3.75 -3.03
N CYS A 20 9.13 -3.31 -3.96
CA CYS A 20 8.44 -2.02 -3.90
C CYS A 20 6.94 -2.28 -3.90
N PRO A 21 6.11 -1.42 -3.33
CA PRO A 21 4.68 -1.54 -3.48
C PRO A 21 4.31 -1.34 -4.94
N TYR A 22 3.31 -2.09 -5.36
CA TYR A 22 2.76 -1.96 -6.70
C TYR A 22 2.21 -0.55 -6.90
N SER A 23 2.73 0.15 -7.89
CA SER A 23 2.18 1.41 -8.36
C SER A 23 1.68 1.25 -9.80
N SER A 24 0.52 1.81 -10.11
CA SER A 24 -0.17 1.65 -11.37
C SER A 24 -0.66 2.98 -11.92
N GLN A 25 -0.88 3.03 -13.23
CA GLN A 25 -1.71 4.06 -13.87
C GLN A 25 -3.21 3.73 -13.73
N TYR A 26 -3.53 2.49 -13.35
CA TYR A 26 -4.88 1.96 -13.28
C TYR A 26 -5.35 1.80 -11.84
N VAL A 27 -6.66 1.79 -11.67
CA VAL A 27 -7.38 1.58 -10.41
C VAL A 27 -8.31 0.39 -10.56
N LEU A 28 -8.86 -0.13 -9.45
CA LEU A 28 -9.71 -1.32 -9.48
C LEU A 28 -11.09 -1.06 -10.11
N ASP A 29 -11.61 0.15 -9.96
CA ASP A 29 -12.88 0.58 -10.56
C ASP A 29 -12.66 1.90 -11.31
N GLU A 30 -13.39 2.12 -12.40
CA GLU A 30 -13.24 3.32 -13.23
C GLU A 30 -13.65 4.60 -12.50
N SER A 31 -14.57 4.49 -11.56
CA SER A 31 -15.07 5.61 -10.77
C SER A 31 -15.43 5.18 -9.34
N PRO A 32 -15.32 6.10 -8.37
CA PRO A 32 -15.76 5.88 -7.00
C PRO A 32 -17.28 5.65 -6.96
N ASN A 33 -17.72 4.50 -6.45
CA ASN A 33 -19.14 4.13 -6.38
C ASN A 33 -19.56 3.59 -5.00
N ILE A 34 -18.63 3.47 -4.07
CA ILE A 34 -18.89 3.03 -2.69
C ILE A 34 -18.86 4.25 -1.78
N TYR A 35 -19.91 4.42 -0.97
CA TYR A 35 -19.98 5.53 -0.01
C TYR A 35 -18.90 5.43 1.05
N VAL A 36 -18.47 6.60 1.50
CA VAL A 36 -17.54 6.74 2.62
C VAL A 36 -18.16 6.13 3.88
N GLU A 37 -17.42 5.25 4.54
CA GLU A 37 -17.80 4.62 5.79
C GLU A 37 -17.32 5.47 6.98
N ASP A 38 -18.24 5.96 7.82
CA ASP A 38 -17.93 6.83 8.96
C ASP A 38 -17.01 6.16 9.98
N ASP A 39 -17.11 4.85 10.12
CA ASP A 39 -16.26 4.06 11.04
C ASP A 39 -14.77 4.11 10.66
N LEU A 40 -14.47 4.32 9.39
CA LEU A 40 -13.10 4.46 8.90
C LEU A 40 -12.53 5.87 9.11
N LEU A 41 -13.38 6.89 9.27
CA LEU A 41 -12.93 8.27 9.43
C LEU A 41 -12.22 8.47 10.76
N GLY A 42 -11.16 9.29 10.73
CA GLY A 42 -10.37 9.65 11.91
C GLY A 42 -8.89 9.37 11.75
N SER A 43 -8.20 9.39 12.88
CA SER A 43 -6.77 9.11 12.96
C SER A 43 -6.55 7.71 13.51
N TRP A 44 -5.67 6.98 12.85
CA TRP A 44 -5.29 5.61 13.18
C TRP A 44 -3.79 5.54 13.39
N ALA A 45 -3.30 4.91 14.43
CA ALA A 45 -1.88 4.86 14.75
C ALA A 45 -1.40 3.43 15.00
N THR A 46 -0.17 3.16 14.59
CA THR A 46 0.57 1.94 14.91
C THR A 46 2.03 2.28 15.10
N PHE A 47 2.81 1.31 15.58
CA PHE A 47 4.26 1.42 15.68
C PHE A 47 4.90 0.52 14.63
N VAL A 48 5.83 1.08 13.86
CA VAL A 48 6.64 0.34 12.89
C VAL A 48 8.04 0.14 13.48
N LYS A 49 8.47 -1.11 13.54
CA LYS A 49 9.79 -1.47 14.05
C LYS A 49 10.85 -1.28 12.97
N LYS A 50 11.88 -0.50 13.28
CA LYS A 50 13.00 -0.27 12.36
C LYS A 50 13.82 -1.54 12.15
N PRO A 51 14.07 -2.00 10.90
CA PRO A 51 14.82 -3.21 10.65
C PRO A 51 16.24 -3.19 11.21
N VAL A 52 16.91 -2.03 11.14
CA VAL A 52 18.33 -1.89 11.54
C VAL A 52 18.51 -1.56 13.02
N SER A 53 17.68 -0.66 13.57
CA SER A 53 17.86 -0.16 14.95
C SER A 53 16.99 -0.85 15.98
N GLY A 54 15.97 -1.61 15.54
CA GLY A 54 14.98 -2.23 16.42
C GLY A 54 14.07 -1.23 17.15
N LYS A 55 14.23 0.08 16.92
CA LYS A 55 13.39 1.11 17.54
C LYS A 55 12.01 1.11 16.90
N GLU A 56 10.99 1.30 17.73
CA GLU A 56 9.62 1.49 17.27
C GLU A 56 9.36 2.97 17.04
N GLU A 57 8.76 3.29 15.90
CA GLU A 57 8.37 4.66 15.56
C GLU A 57 6.89 4.74 15.21
N PRO A 58 6.20 5.77 15.71
CA PRO A 58 4.77 5.91 15.46
C PRO A 58 4.53 6.33 14.01
N VAL A 59 3.58 5.64 13.37
CA VAL A 59 3.01 6.01 12.08
C VAL A 59 1.52 6.22 12.26
N LYS A 60 1.00 7.31 11.68
CA LYS A 60 -0.42 7.63 11.69
C LYS A 60 -0.95 7.63 10.27
N LEU A 61 -2.10 7.00 10.11
CA LEU A 61 -2.98 7.10 8.95
C LEU A 61 -4.17 7.97 9.34
N ILE A 62 -4.45 8.99 8.54
CA ILE A 62 -5.59 9.87 8.73
C ILE A 62 -6.51 9.71 7.53
N LEU A 63 -7.77 9.37 7.78
CA LEU A 63 -8.83 9.31 6.78
C LEU A 63 -9.88 10.38 7.11
N SER A 64 -10.14 11.26 6.16
CA SER A 64 -11.21 12.25 6.27
C SER A 64 -12.08 12.25 5.01
N LYS A 65 -13.33 12.59 5.16
CA LYS A 65 -14.28 12.64 4.04
C LYS A 65 -13.88 13.76 3.09
N ARG A 66 -13.71 13.44 1.81
CA ARG A 66 -13.51 14.41 0.72
C ARG A 66 -14.85 14.77 0.07
N ASN A 67 -15.61 13.74 -0.27
CA ASN A 67 -17.01 13.80 -0.76
C ASN A 67 -17.71 12.50 -0.34
N ASP A 68 -18.87 12.21 -0.93
CA ASP A 68 -19.65 11.04 -0.51
C ASP A 68 -19.01 9.69 -0.83
N THR A 69 -18.08 9.61 -1.79
CA THR A 69 -17.46 8.37 -2.24
C THR A 69 -15.93 8.38 -2.17
N GLU A 70 -15.33 9.49 -1.76
CA GLU A 70 -13.87 9.63 -1.70
C GLU A 70 -13.39 10.10 -0.33
N TYR A 71 -12.20 9.66 0.03
CA TYR A 71 -11.46 10.05 1.21
C TYR A 71 -10.29 10.97 0.83
N ASN A 72 -9.95 11.93 1.70
CA ASN A 72 -8.58 12.41 1.79
C ASN A 72 -7.82 11.42 2.68
N ILE A 73 -6.63 11.03 2.25
CA ILE A 73 -5.74 10.15 3.01
C ILE A 73 -4.43 10.89 3.31
N ALA A 74 -3.97 10.78 4.55
CA ALA A 74 -2.68 11.31 4.95
C ALA A 74 -1.92 10.28 5.80
N PHE A 75 -0.64 10.13 5.51
CA PHE A 75 0.29 9.37 6.33
C PHE A 75 1.22 10.36 7.01
N THR A 76 1.42 10.24 8.32
CA THR A 76 2.32 11.09 9.10
C THR A 76 3.20 10.23 10.00
N GLY A 77 4.36 10.77 10.39
CA GLY A 77 5.37 10.08 11.19
C GLY A 77 6.68 9.94 10.44
N LYS A 78 7.62 9.16 10.95
CA LYS A 78 8.88 8.90 10.25
C LYS A 78 8.68 7.90 9.11
N LEU A 79 8.25 8.45 7.98
CA LEU A 79 7.90 7.73 6.76
C LEU A 79 9.11 7.30 5.92
N ASP A 80 10.32 7.74 6.27
CA ASP A 80 11.57 7.37 5.59
C ASP A 80 11.79 5.86 5.56
N GLU A 81 11.15 5.13 6.44
CA GLU A 81 11.23 3.69 6.53
C GLU A 81 10.00 2.97 5.96
N LEU A 82 8.93 3.68 5.71
CA LEU A 82 7.86 3.23 4.83
C LEU A 82 8.31 3.43 3.37
N LYS A 83 9.39 2.78 2.97
CA LYS A 83 9.96 2.79 1.62
C LYS A 83 8.99 2.49 0.46
N PRO A 84 7.75 1.96 0.70
CA PRO A 84 6.83 1.63 -0.37
C PRO A 84 6.54 2.77 -1.33
N PHE A 85 6.50 3.97 -0.82
CA PHE A 85 6.05 5.07 -1.66
C PHE A 85 7.18 5.81 -2.37
N LYS A 86 8.46 5.36 -2.28
CA LYS A 86 9.66 6.06 -2.82
C LYS A 86 9.63 7.58 -2.60
N LEU A 87 8.86 7.99 -1.61
CA LEU A 87 8.55 9.38 -1.35
C LEU A 87 9.47 9.79 -0.22
N VAL A 88 10.56 10.48 -0.57
CA VAL A 88 11.41 11.18 0.40
C VAL A 88 10.58 12.33 0.98
N TYR A 89 9.85 12.06 2.07
CA TYR A 89 9.04 13.07 2.74
C TYR A 89 9.43 13.19 4.19
N LYS A 90 9.55 14.43 4.58
CA LYS A 90 10.04 14.77 5.89
C LYS A 90 9.04 14.42 6.99
N ASP A 91 7.73 14.60 6.80
CA ASP A 91 6.78 14.43 7.91
C ASP A 91 5.36 14.02 7.54
N SER A 92 4.96 14.10 6.25
CA SER A 92 3.63 13.69 5.82
C SER A 92 3.54 13.39 4.34
N VAL A 93 2.67 12.44 3.98
CA VAL A 93 2.28 12.14 2.59
C VAL A 93 0.78 12.24 2.51
N ASN A 94 0.29 13.06 1.58
CA ASN A 94 -1.12 13.28 1.37
C ASN A 94 -1.56 12.77 -0.01
N GLY A 95 -2.78 12.28 -0.07
CA GLY A 95 -3.41 11.79 -1.29
C GLY A 95 -4.91 11.77 -1.19
N THR A 96 -5.52 11.14 -2.16
CA THR A 96 -6.94 10.82 -2.17
C THR A 96 -7.12 9.31 -2.28
N ALA A 97 -8.25 8.80 -1.82
CA ALA A 97 -8.56 7.40 -1.94
C ALA A 97 -10.05 7.18 -2.16
N PHE A 98 -10.39 6.07 -2.80
CA PHE A 98 -11.76 5.58 -2.84
C PHE A 98 -11.80 4.06 -2.70
N MET A 99 -12.95 3.54 -2.28
CA MET A 99 -13.10 2.14 -1.98
C MET A 99 -13.57 1.34 -3.20
N SER A 100 -13.04 0.12 -3.34
CA SER A 100 -13.50 -0.92 -4.27
C SER A 100 -13.69 -2.23 -3.55
N THR A 101 -14.61 -3.07 -4.03
CA THR A 101 -14.78 -4.43 -3.52
C THR A 101 -14.37 -5.45 -4.57
N VAL A 102 -13.44 -6.34 -4.24
CA VAL A 102 -12.99 -7.44 -5.09
C VAL A 102 -13.06 -8.75 -4.30
N ALA A 103 -13.72 -9.75 -4.83
CA ALA A 103 -13.90 -11.06 -4.19
C ALA A 103 -14.41 -10.97 -2.72
N GLY A 104 -15.31 -10.00 -2.44
CA GLY A 104 -15.86 -9.77 -1.09
C GLY A 104 -14.89 -9.11 -0.11
N ARG A 105 -13.78 -8.53 -0.59
CA ARG A 105 -12.80 -7.79 0.20
C ARG A 105 -12.79 -6.33 -0.20
N GLN A 106 -12.53 -5.47 0.78
CA GLN A 106 -12.41 -4.03 0.58
C GLN A 106 -10.97 -3.66 0.22
N PHE A 107 -10.83 -2.82 -0.79
CA PHE A 107 -9.56 -2.26 -1.23
C PHE A 107 -9.67 -0.75 -1.34
N LEU A 108 -8.64 -0.03 -0.92
CA LEU A 108 -8.47 1.39 -1.22
C LEU A 108 -7.63 1.55 -2.50
N ASN A 109 -8.17 2.31 -3.44
CA ASN A 109 -7.41 2.88 -4.55
C ASN A 109 -6.86 4.23 -4.05
N ILE A 110 -5.57 4.30 -3.81
CA ILE A 110 -4.91 5.45 -3.19
C ILE A 110 -4.12 6.19 -4.26
N THR A 111 -4.43 7.45 -4.50
CA THR A 111 -3.69 8.30 -5.44
C THR A 111 -2.78 9.26 -4.68
N ILE A 112 -1.48 9.14 -4.89
CA ILE A 112 -0.44 10.01 -4.32
C ILE A 112 0.43 10.53 -5.47
N LYS A 113 0.46 11.84 -5.67
CA LYS A 113 1.28 12.49 -6.71
C LYS A 113 1.11 11.90 -8.13
N GLY A 114 -0.11 11.50 -8.46
CA GLY A 114 -0.43 10.97 -9.80
C GLY A 114 -0.13 9.48 -9.98
N SER A 115 0.41 8.81 -8.98
CA SER A 115 0.55 7.34 -8.96
C SER A 115 -0.55 6.73 -8.13
N ASN A 116 -1.12 5.62 -8.61
CA ASN A 116 -2.13 4.86 -7.87
C ASN A 116 -1.49 3.68 -7.17
N TYR A 117 -1.89 3.47 -5.93
CA TYR A 117 -1.52 2.32 -5.08
C TYR A 117 -2.79 1.60 -4.67
N ILE A 118 -2.75 0.30 -4.66
CA ILE A 118 -3.89 -0.53 -4.27
C ILE A 118 -3.55 -1.20 -2.96
N ALA A 119 -4.40 -1.03 -1.96
CA ALA A 119 -4.21 -1.65 -0.66
C ALA A 119 -5.49 -2.31 -0.17
N GLU A 120 -5.42 -3.56 0.31
CA GLU A 120 -6.54 -4.18 1.02
C GLU A 120 -6.74 -3.46 2.35
N LEU A 121 -7.99 -3.13 2.65
CA LEU A 121 -8.41 -2.54 3.90
C LEU A 121 -9.12 -3.60 4.75
N LYS A 122 -8.71 -3.74 6.00
CA LYS A 122 -9.35 -4.65 6.97
C LYS A 122 -9.66 -3.90 8.24
N LEU A 123 -10.93 -3.85 8.60
CA LEU A 123 -11.36 -3.42 9.93
C LEU A 123 -11.79 -4.67 10.71
N LYS A 124 -11.07 -4.97 11.78
CA LYS A 124 -11.34 -6.14 12.62
C LYS A 124 -11.18 -5.77 14.10
N ASP A 125 -12.18 -6.06 14.90
CA ASP A 125 -12.17 -5.83 16.36
C ASP A 125 -11.80 -4.38 16.73
N GLY A 126 -12.21 -3.39 15.89
CA GLY A 126 -11.88 -1.97 16.06
C GLY A 126 -10.47 -1.57 15.61
N ASN A 127 -9.67 -2.50 15.10
CA ASN A 127 -8.34 -2.23 14.56
C ASN A 127 -8.36 -2.22 13.03
N LEU A 128 -7.67 -1.25 12.45
CA LEU A 128 -7.56 -1.07 11.02
C LEU A 128 -6.23 -1.65 10.51
N SER A 129 -6.27 -2.36 9.40
CA SER A 129 -5.05 -2.77 8.70
C SER A 129 -5.11 -2.33 7.24
N LEU A 130 -4.00 -1.80 6.73
CA LEU A 130 -3.81 -1.39 5.34
C LEU A 130 -2.67 -2.19 4.75
N LEU A 131 -2.98 -3.02 3.75
CA LEU A 131 -2.07 -4.01 3.17
C LEU A 131 -1.85 -3.69 1.69
N PRO A 132 -0.83 -2.92 1.32
CA PRO A 132 -0.55 -2.58 -0.07
C PRO A 132 -0.13 -3.80 -0.87
N LEU A 133 -0.54 -3.85 -2.15
CA LEU A 133 -0.06 -4.86 -3.08
C LEU A 133 1.43 -4.69 -3.33
N VAL A 134 2.14 -5.80 -3.49
CA VAL A 134 3.56 -5.79 -3.87
C VAL A 134 3.74 -5.62 -5.38
N GLU A 135 4.88 -5.08 -5.81
CA GLU A 135 5.18 -4.82 -7.23
C GLU A 135 5.05 -6.09 -8.10
N HIS A 136 5.41 -7.22 -7.55
CA HIS A 136 5.42 -8.51 -8.26
C HIS A 136 4.24 -9.43 -7.89
N PHE A 137 3.11 -8.86 -7.42
CA PHE A 137 1.93 -9.69 -7.14
C PHE A 137 1.40 -10.40 -8.39
N THR A 138 1.71 -9.87 -9.58
CA THR A 138 1.41 -10.49 -10.86
C THR A 138 2.56 -10.33 -11.85
N GLY A 139 2.80 -11.36 -12.67
CA GLY A 139 3.71 -11.29 -13.82
C GLY A 139 3.04 -10.77 -15.10
N LYS A 140 1.75 -10.43 -15.06
CA LYS A 140 1.03 -9.89 -16.22
C LYS A 140 1.25 -8.40 -16.38
N LEU A 141 1.41 -7.96 -17.61
CA LEU A 141 1.34 -6.56 -17.96
C LEU A 141 -0.12 -6.08 -17.85
N ILE A 142 -0.37 -5.13 -16.96
CA ILE A 142 -1.69 -4.54 -16.76
C ILE A 142 -1.86 -3.36 -17.72
N GLN A 143 -2.91 -3.40 -18.55
CA GLN A 143 -3.17 -2.39 -19.60
C GLN A 143 -4.45 -1.58 -19.35
N ASN A 144 -5.29 -2.00 -18.40
CA ASN A 144 -6.54 -1.31 -18.06
C ASN A 144 -7.03 -1.72 -16.66
N ASN A 145 -8.06 -1.02 -16.18
CA ASN A 145 -8.66 -1.26 -14.86
C ASN A 145 -9.25 -2.67 -14.72
N ALA A 146 -9.92 -3.18 -15.77
CA ALA A 146 -10.52 -4.50 -15.73
C ALA A 146 -9.47 -5.61 -15.59
N GLU A 147 -8.33 -5.49 -16.26
CA GLU A 147 -7.22 -6.43 -16.12
C GLU A 147 -6.62 -6.37 -14.72
N LEU A 148 -6.41 -5.16 -14.15
CA LEU A 148 -5.95 -5.02 -12.77
C LEU A 148 -6.90 -5.72 -11.80
N ARG A 149 -8.20 -5.44 -11.92
CA ARG A 149 -9.23 -6.06 -11.08
C ARG A 149 -9.22 -7.58 -11.19
N ASN A 150 -9.18 -8.12 -12.42
CA ASN A 150 -9.13 -9.57 -12.66
C ASN A 150 -7.86 -10.21 -12.09
N CYS A 151 -6.71 -9.54 -12.18
CA CYS A 151 -5.47 -10.02 -11.58
C CYS A 151 -5.56 -10.07 -10.05
N VAL A 152 -6.06 -9.01 -9.42
CA VAL A 152 -6.25 -8.97 -7.95
C VAL A 152 -7.20 -10.09 -7.51
N GLU A 153 -8.33 -10.27 -8.20
CA GLU A 153 -9.29 -11.32 -7.89
C GLU A 153 -8.68 -12.72 -8.04
N PHE A 154 -7.95 -12.95 -9.14
CA PHE A 154 -7.30 -14.23 -9.42
C PHE A 154 -6.28 -14.58 -8.34
N HIS A 155 -5.36 -13.66 -8.04
CA HIS A 155 -4.32 -13.91 -7.04
C HIS A 155 -4.88 -14.07 -5.64
N TYR A 156 -5.91 -13.31 -5.30
CA TYR A 156 -6.62 -13.46 -4.03
C TYR A 156 -7.23 -14.87 -3.89
N LYS A 157 -7.89 -15.38 -4.92
CA LYS A 157 -8.53 -16.71 -4.91
C LYS A 157 -7.53 -17.85 -4.92
N THR A 158 -6.44 -17.71 -5.70
CA THR A 158 -5.49 -18.81 -5.92
C THR A 158 -4.37 -18.87 -4.88
N ARG A 159 -4.00 -17.73 -4.29
CA ARG A 159 -2.90 -17.58 -3.33
C ARG A 159 -1.56 -18.14 -3.82
N VAL A 160 -1.34 -18.11 -5.13
CA VAL A 160 -0.13 -18.66 -5.76
C VAL A 160 1.11 -17.82 -5.41
N HIS A 161 0.93 -16.52 -5.24
CA HIS A 161 2.00 -15.58 -4.89
C HIS A 161 1.63 -14.75 -3.68
N ALA A 162 2.62 -14.26 -2.96
CA ALA A 162 2.41 -13.25 -1.93
C ALA A 162 1.80 -11.99 -2.58
N MET A 163 0.64 -11.56 -2.11
CA MET A 163 -0.02 -10.35 -2.61
C MET A 163 0.48 -9.10 -1.91
N TYR A 164 0.89 -9.22 -0.67
CA TYR A 164 1.27 -8.11 0.21
C TYR A 164 2.69 -8.27 0.66
N ASP A 165 3.38 -7.15 0.78
CA ASP A 165 4.71 -7.10 1.38
C ASP A 165 4.57 -6.83 2.88
N ASP A 166 5.00 -7.78 3.70
CA ASP A 166 4.90 -7.65 5.14
C ASP A 166 5.69 -6.47 5.72
N ASP A 167 6.75 -6.03 5.03
CA ASP A 167 7.56 -4.87 5.45
C ASP A 167 6.81 -3.54 5.28
N PHE A 168 5.74 -3.54 4.48
CA PHE A 168 5.00 -2.32 4.14
C PHE A 168 3.55 -2.33 4.60
N CYS A 169 3.12 -3.40 5.23
CA CYS A 169 1.78 -3.48 5.78
C CYS A 169 1.68 -2.66 7.07
N LEU A 170 0.71 -1.77 7.11
CA LEU A 170 0.28 -1.16 8.37
C LEU A 170 -0.76 -2.09 9.00
N LYS A 171 -0.37 -2.78 10.06
CA LYS A 171 -1.22 -3.76 10.74
C LYS A 171 -1.67 -3.22 12.10
N ASP A 172 -2.89 -3.58 12.47
CA ASP A 172 -3.46 -3.36 13.79
C ASP A 172 -3.37 -1.89 14.27
N LEU A 173 -3.64 -0.96 13.34
CA LEU A 173 -3.75 0.44 13.70
C LEU A 173 -4.93 0.64 14.65
N VAL A 174 -4.66 1.33 15.75
CA VAL A 174 -5.68 1.70 16.74
C VAL A 174 -6.18 3.10 16.46
N LYS A 175 -7.50 3.31 16.58
CA LYS A 175 -8.10 4.63 16.44
C LYS A 175 -7.62 5.52 17.58
N VAL A 176 -7.10 6.69 17.23
CA VAL A 176 -6.62 7.70 18.19
C VAL A 176 -7.45 8.98 18.06
N ASN A 177 -7.78 9.57 19.20
CA ASN A 177 -8.55 10.80 19.30
C ASN A 177 -7.66 12.02 19.08
#